data_c1d5d80b8353e41a18791fb108e09a24
#
_entry.id   c1d5d80b8353e41a18791fb108e09a24
#
_cell.length_a   1.000
_cell.length_b   1.000
_cell.length_c   1.000
_cell.angle_alpha   90.00
_cell.angle_beta   90.00
_cell.angle_gamma   90.00
#
_symmetry.space_group_name_H-M   'P 1'
#
loop_
_entity.id
_entity.type
_entity.pdbx_description
1 polymer ?
#
loop_
_entity_poly.entity_id
_entity_poly.type
_entity_poly.pdbx_seq_one_letter_code
_entity_poly.pdbx_strand_id
1 'polypeptide(L)'
;NEQPGKFTTPAEVRIVRTLPGPVERVWDYLTDPEKRARWFAGGPMEPKKGGKMELFFHHKNIAPGETPPEKMKHVQDPGFKMPGTVLRWEPPHVLSYTFDEDSDVAFELTEQGKNVQLVLTHRARGKDLPFLHGYASGWHTHLAQLIAQLEGTPRPPFWPMHAKLKAEYEKLRASAPQS
;
A
#
# COMPACT_ATOMS: atom_id res chain seq x y z
N ASN A 1 9.33 8.99 -8.71
CA ASN A 1 8.73 8.27 -7.56
C ASN A 1 7.77 9.12 -6.70
N GLU A 2 7.57 10.36 -7.04
CA GLU A 2 6.64 11.24 -6.30
C GLU A 2 5.34 11.51 -7.05
N GLN A 3 5.23 10.99 -8.24
CA GLN A 3 4.05 11.20 -9.07
C GLN A 3 2.82 10.52 -8.48
N PRO A 4 1.65 11.17 -8.52
CA PRO A 4 0.42 10.53 -8.06
C PRO A 4 0.06 9.35 -8.94
N GLY A 5 -0.68 8.41 -8.36
CA GLY A 5 -1.30 7.34 -9.11
C GLY A 5 -2.38 7.86 -10.05
N LYS A 6 -2.77 7.01 -10.99
CA LYS A 6 -3.80 7.32 -11.98
C LYS A 6 -5.04 6.47 -11.74
N PHE A 7 -6.19 7.10 -11.79
CA PHE A 7 -7.46 6.38 -11.84
C PHE A 7 -7.67 5.89 -13.26
N THR A 8 -7.44 4.60 -13.47
CA THR A 8 -7.54 3.97 -14.80
C THR A 8 -8.99 3.67 -15.17
N THR A 9 -9.84 3.49 -14.16
CA THR A 9 -11.30 3.39 -14.25
C THR A 9 -11.90 4.08 -13.02
N PRO A 10 -13.22 4.31 -12.96
CA PRO A 10 -13.85 4.82 -11.75
C PRO A 10 -13.66 3.95 -10.52
N ALA A 11 -13.28 2.68 -10.71
CA ALA A 11 -13.13 1.68 -9.65
C ALA A 11 -11.68 1.25 -9.41
N GLU A 12 -10.71 1.82 -10.11
CA GLU A 12 -9.32 1.35 -10.06
C GLU A 12 -8.32 2.50 -10.04
N VAL A 13 -7.33 2.38 -9.16
CA VAL A 13 -6.17 3.28 -9.14
C VAL A 13 -4.90 2.47 -9.33
N ARG A 14 -3.97 3.02 -10.11
CA ARG A 14 -2.68 2.40 -10.42
C ARG A 14 -1.55 3.34 -10.05
N ILE A 15 -0.59 2.86 -9.27
CA ILE A 15 0.58 3.62 -8.82
C ILE A 15 1.84 2.89 -9.26
N VAL A 16 2.78 3.59 -9.89
CA VAL A 16 4.05 3.02 -10.36
C VAL A 16 5.19 3.63 -9.58
N ARG A 17 6.13 2.78 -9.13
CA ARG A 17 7.33 3.20 -8.41
C ARG A 17 8.55 2.45 -8.92
N THR A 18 9.69 3.12 -8.88
CA THR A 18 10.99 2.50 -9.15
C THR A 18 11.72 2.32 -7.83
N LEU A 19 12.09 1.08 -7.53
CA LEU A 19 12.72 0.70 -6.27
C LEU A 19 14.11 0.14 -6.51
N PRO A 20 15.05 0.27 -5.55
CA PRO A 20 16.32 -0.44 -5.67
C PRO A 20 16.09 -1.96 -5.57
N GLY A 21 16.79 -2.71 -6.43
CA GLY A 21 16.78 -4.17 -6.41
C GLY A 21 17.67 -4.75 -5.34
N PRO A 22 17.84 -6.08 -5.31
CA PRO A 22 17.24 -7.04 -6.23
C PRO A 22 15.74 -7.29 -5.98
N VAL A 23 15.06 -7.93 -6.93
CA VAL A 23 13.61 -8.16 -6.86
C VAL A 23 13.24 -9.04 -5.64
N GLU A 24 14.09 -9.97 -5.27
CA GLU A 24 13.86 -10.83 -4.09
C GLU A 24 13.79 -10.01 -2.80
N ARG A 25 14.61 -8.97 -2.68
CA ARG A 25 14.59 -8.08 -1.52
C ARG A 25 13.28 -7.29 -1.47
N VAL A 26 12.82 -6.80 -2.61
CA VAL A 26 11.52 -6.10 -2.68
C VAL A 26 10.38 -7.06 -2.31
N TRP A 27 10.42 -8.27 -2.86
CA TRP A 27 9.44 -9.32 -2.53
C TRP A 27 9.38 -9.59 -1.03
N ASP A 28 10.53 -9.68 -0.36
CA ASP A 28 10.58 -9.89 1.08
C ASP A 28 9.90 -8.76 1.86
N TYR A 29 10.07 -7.51 1.42
CA TYR A 29 9.39 -6.37 2.06
C TYR A 29 7.87 -6.37 1.84
N LEU A 30 7.39 -7.06 0.81
CA LEU A 30 5.94 -7.22 0.57
C LEU A 30 5.34 -8.38 1.38
N THR A 31 6.13 -9.41 1.68
CA THR A 31 5.59 -10.69 2.18
C THR A 31 6.02 -11.05 3.60
N ASP A 32 7.24 -10.70 4.01
CA ASP A 32 7.72 -10.98 5.35
C ASP A 32 7.02 -10.06 6.36
N PRO A 33 6.34 -10.61 7.39
CA PRO A 33 5.58 -9.79 8.35
C PRO A 33 6.40 -8.71 9.05
N GLU A 34 7.64 -8.99 9.44
CA GLU A 34 8.49 -8.02 10.13
C GLU A 34 8.95 -6.91 9.20
N LYS A 35 9.37 -7.26 7.99
CA LYS A 35 9.79 -6.28 6.97
C LYS A 35 8.61 -5.46 6.49
N ARG A 36 7.46 -6.10 6.25
CA ARG A 36 6.25 -5.41 5.84
C ARG A 36 5.76 -4.42 6.90
N ALA A 37 5.91 -4.75 8.18
CA ALA A 37 5.55 -3.86 9.29
C ALA A 37 6.37 -2.55 9.32
N ARG A 38 7.52 -2.53 8.68
CA ARG A 38 8.38 -1.35 8.67
C ARG A 38 7.87 -0.23 7.76
N TRP A 39 6.99 -0.56 6.84
CA TRP A 39 6.47 0.43 5.88
C TRP A 39 4.94 0.40 5.75
N PHE A 40 4.29 -0.68 6.15
CA PHE A 40 2.86 -0.88 5.93
C PHE A 40 2.18 -1.52 7.15
N ALA A 41 2.08 -2.83 7.18
CA ALA A 41 1.40 -3.58 8.22
C ALA A 41 2.07 -4.94 8.42
N GLY A 42 2.14 -5.39 9.64
CA GLY A 42 2.61 -6.73 9.98
C GLY A 42 1.51 -7.77 9.85
N GLY A 43 1.63 -8.86 10.58
CA GLY A 43 0.67 -9.96 10.60
C GLY A 43 1.03 -11.11 9.67
N PRO A 44 0.48 -12.30 9.93
CA PRO A 44 0.82 -13.51 9.16
C PRO A 44 0.24 -13.48 7.75
N MET A 45 0.92 -14.17 6.85
CA MET A 45 0.47 -14.37 5.46
C MET A 45 0.89 -15.76 5.01
N GLU A 46 -0.09 -16.63 4.73
CA GLU A 46 0.21 -17.95 4.19
C GLU A 46 0.75 -17.81 2.76
N PRO A 47 1.90 -18.44 2.43
CA PRO A 47 2.59 -18.24 1.16
C PRO A 47 2.00 -19.10 0.03
N LYS A 48 0.73 -18.89 -0.29
CA LYS A 48 0.03 -19.65 -1.34
C LYS A 48 -1.25 -18.93 -1.78
N LYS A 49 -1.67 -19.19 -3.01
CA LYS A 49 -2.98 -18.77 -3.49
C LYS A 49 -4.07 -19.40 -2.59
N GLY A 50 -5.05 -18.61 -2.19
CA GLY A 50 -6.10 -19.03 -1.26
C GLY A 50 -5.66 -19.00 0.20
N GLY A 51 -4.42 -18.66 0.49
CA GLY A 51 -3.90 -18.60 1.84
C GLY A 51 -4.59 -17.53 2.69
N LYS A 52 -4.69 -17.82 3.99
CA LYS A 52 -5.21 -16.84 4.96
C LYS A 52 -4.13 -15.84 5.30
N MET A 53 -4.53 -14.59 5.50
CA MET A 53 -3.63 -13.54 5.91
C MET A 53 -4.31 -12.56 6.85
N GLU A 54 -3.50 -11.81 7.59
CA GLU A 54 -3.96 -10.73 8.42
C GLU A 54 -2.99 -9.56 8.26
N LEU A 55 -3.52 -8.37 8.07
CA LEU A 55 -2.74 -7.13 8.10
C LEU A 55 -2.92 -6.50 9.47
N PHE A 56 -1.84 -6.38 10.22
CA PHE A 56 -1.84 -5.70 11.50
C PHE A 56 -1.21 -4.31 11.33
N PHE A 57 -2.08 -3.31 11.25
CA PHE A 57 -1.68 -1.91 11.16
C PHE A 57 -1.36 -1.40 12.56
N HIS A 58 -0.13 -1.00 12.78
CA HIS A 58 0.30 -0.40 14.03
C HIS A 58 1.28 0.73 13.71
N HIS A 59 0.75 1.92 13.47
CA HIS A 59 1.51 3.03 12.92
C HIS A 59 2.53 3.63 13.89
N LYS A 60 2.58 3.20 15.14
CA LYS A 60 3.73 3.44 16.01
C LYS A 60 5.03 2.94 15.39
N ASN A 61 4.96 1.91 14.56
CA ASN A 61 6.13 1.32 13.89
C ASN A 61 6.67 2.20 12.76
N ILE A 62 5.82 3.04 12.16
CA ILE A 62 6.18 3.82 10.97
C ILE A 62 6.07 5.34 11.19
N ALA A 63 5.32 5.77 12.19
CA ALA A 63 5.08 7.18 12.49
C ALA A 63 5.22 7.45 14.00
N PRO A 64 6.35 7.05 14.64
CA PRO A 64 6.52 7.26 16.07
C PRO A 64 6.54 8.76 16.39
N GLY A 65 5.80 9.14 17.44
CA GLY A 65 5.74 10.55 17.88
C GLY A 65 4.83 11.45 17.05
N GLU A 66 4.21 10.93 15.98
CA GLU A 66 3.24 11.68 15.18
C GLU A 66 1.84 11.57 15.79
N THR A 67 1.02 12.60 15.58
CA THR A 67 -0.38 12.60 16.02
C THR A 67 -1.28 12.26 14.83
N PRO A 68 -1.99 11.11 14.85
CA PRO A 68 -2.91 10.77 13.79
C PRO A 68 -4.19 11.60 13.85
N PRO A 69 -4.95 11.69 12.73
CA PRO A 69 -6.31 12.23 12.77
C PRO A 69 -7.16 11.42 13.77
N GLU A 70 -8.18 12.06 14.33
CA GLU A 70 -9.05 11.44 15.34
C GLU A 70 -9.61 10.09 14.90
N LYS A 71 -10.09 10.00 13.66
CA LYS A 71 -10.66 8.78 13.09
C LYS A 71 -9.65 7.65 12.91
N MET A 72 -8.35 7.97 12.93
CA MET A 72 -7.27 7.01 12.69
C MET A 72 -6.44 6.70 13.95
N LYS A 73 -6.84 7.19 15.10
CA LYS A 73 -6.13 6.95 16.37
C LYS A 73 -5.92 5.47 16.65
N HIS A 74 -6.90 4.65 16.36
CA HIS A 74 -6.84 3.21 16.59
C HIS A 74 -5.77 2.53 15.73
N VAL A 75 -5.46 3.06 14.56
CA VAL A 75 -4.41 2.54 13.68
C VAL A 75 -3.02 2.84 14.25
N GLN A 76 -2.88 4.00 14.90
CA GLN A 76 -1.65 4.39 15.55
C GLN A 76 -1.39 3.53 16.80
N ASP A 77 -2.40 3.41 17.65
CA ASP A 77 -2.37 2.67 18.92
C ASP A 77 -3.80 2.40 19.40
N PRO A 78 -4.19 1.19 19.72
CA PRO A 78 -3.42 -0.06 19.91
C PRO A 78 -3.13 -0.82 18.62
N GLY A 79 -3.55 -0.33 17.47
CA GLY A 79 -3.42 -0.99 16.18
C GLY A 79 -4.74 -1.56 15.70
N PHE A 80 -4.76 -1.94 14.43
CA PHE A 80 -5.96 -2.44 13.74
C PHE A 80 -5.62 -3.67 12.92
N LYS A 81 -6.41 -4.73 13.06
CA LYS A 81 -6.23 -5.98 12.31
C LYS A 81 -7.28 -6.11 11.22
N MET A 82 -6.83 -6.43 10.01
CA MET A 82 -7.68 -6.66 8.86
C MET A 82 -7.41 -8.05 8.31
N PRO A 83 -8.38 -8.98 8.39
CA PRO A 83 -8.21 -10.30 7.80
C PRO A 83 -8.35 -10.23 6.28
N GLY A 84 -7.73 -11.18 5.58
CA GLY A 84 -7.79 -11.24 4.14
C GLY A 84 -7.42 -12.61 3.59
N THR A 85 -7.45 -12.70 2.27
CA THR A 85 -7.11 -13.90 1.52
C THR A 85 -6.11 -13.57 0.43
N VAL A 86 -5.06 -14.37 0.30
CA VAL A 86 -4.10 -14.27 -0.79
C VAL A 86 -4.77 -14.72 -2.07
N LEU A 87 -4.80 -13.87 -3.09
CA LEU A 87 -5.42 -14.15 -4.39
C LEU A 87 -4.40 -14.67 -5.41
N ARG A 88 -3.20 -14.10 -5.39
CA ARG A 88 -2.09 -14.53 -6.26
C ARG A 88 -0.81 -14.57 -5.44
N TRP A 89 -0.05 -15.63 -5.60
CA TRP A 89 1.25 -15.82 -4.97
C TRP A 89 2.22 -16.36 -6.01
N GLU A 90 2.95 -15.47 -6.68
CA GLU A 90 3.85 -15.82 -7.78
C GLU A 90 5.23 -15.16 -7.53
N PRO A 91 6.03 -15.75 -6.61
CA PRO A 91 7.33 -15.17 -6.25
C PRO A 91 8.30 -15.15 -7.42
N PRO A 92 9.13 -14.13 -7.56
CA PRO A 92 9.13 -12.88 -6.78
C PRO A 92 8.40 -11.73 -7.50
N HIS A 93 7.45 -12.02 -8.38
CA HIS A 93 6.91 -11.05 -9.32
C HIS A 93 5.47 -10.59 -9.08
N VAL A 94 4.60 -11.44 -8.54
CA VAL A 94 3.19 -11.05 -8.37
C VAL A 94 2.65 -11.47 -7.01
N LEU A 95 2.11 -10.50 -6.30
CA LEU A 95 1.38 -10.69 -5.05
C LEU A 95 0.04 -9.96 -5.18
N SER A 96 -1.05 -10.64 -4.86
CA SER A 96 -2.37 -10.02 -4.80
C SER A 96 -3.16 -10.57 -3.62
N TYR A 97 -3.93 -9.73 -2.96
CA TYR A 97 -4.78 -10.14 -1.85
C TYR A 97 -6.01 -9.23 -1.73
N THR A 98 -7.00 -9.73 -1.01
CA THR A 98 -8.19 -8.95 -0.68
C THR A 98 -7.82 -7.83 0.30
N PHE A 99 -8.53 -6.71 0.19
CA PHE A 99 -8.29 -5.56 1.04
C PHE A 99 -9.63 -4.97 1.46
N ASP A 100 -9.82 -4.78 2.79
CA ASP A 100 -11.09 -4.35 3.34
C ASP A 100 -12.23 -5.30 2.94
N GLU A 101 -13.48 -4.80 2.83
CA GLU A 101 -14.64 -5.65 2.54
C GLU A 101 -14.80 -5.93 1.05
N ASP A 102 -14.61 -4.93 0.21
CA ASP A 102 -14.96 -4.97 -1.21
C ASP A 102 -13.82 -4.53 -2.13
N SER A 103 -12.58 -4.76 -1.73
CA SER A 103 -11.42 -4.39 -2.53
C SER A 103 -10.44 -5.52 -2.70
N ASP A 104 -9.58 -5.38 -3.68
CA ASP A 104 -8.35 -6.15 -3.81
C ASP A 104 -7.20 -5.27 -4.27
N VAL A 105 -5.98 -5.69 -3.93
CA VAL A 105 -4.76 -5.02 -4.33
C VAL A 105 -3.81 -6.02 -4.97
N ALA A 106 -3.10 -5.57 -6.00
CA ALA A 106 -2.07 -6.35 -6.68
C ALA A 106 -0.77 -5.57 -6.72
N PHE A 107 0.33 -6.29 -6.49
CA PHE A 107 1.70 -5.79 -6.64
C PHE A 107 2.37 -6.60 -7.74
N GLU A 108 2.86 -5.91 -8.77
CA GLU A 108 3.59 -6.54 -9.86
C GLU A 108 5.00 -5.97 -9.89
N LEU A 109 6.01 -6.84 -9.84
CA LEU A 109 7.41 -6.47 -9.81
C LEU A 109 8.09 -6.89 -11.12
N THR A 110 8.77 -5.94 -11.77
CA THR A 110 9.53 -6.19 -12.99
C THR A 110 10.96 -5.68 -12.82
N GLU A 111 11.92 -6.53 -13.09
CA GLU A 111 13.33 -6.18 -13.00
C GLU A 111 13.71 -5.19 -14.11
N GLN A 112 14.41 -4.12 -13.74
CA GLN A 112 14.91 -3.10 -14.66
C GLN A 112 16.37 -2.79 -14.33
N GLY A 113 17.27 -3.64 -14.78
CA GLY A 113 18.68 -3.53 -14.43
C GLY A 113 18.89 -3.72 -12.92
N LYS A 114 19.45 -2.72 -12.27
CA LYS A 114 19.66 -2.73 -10.82
C LYS A 114 18.39 -2.36 -10.03
N ASN A 115 17.38 -1.89 -10.72
CA ASN A 115 16.13 -1.43 -10.13
C ASN A 115 15.00 -2.42 -10.37
N VAL A 116 13.90 -2.19 -9.67
CA VAL A 116 12.66 -2.96 -9.80
C VAL A 116 11.54 -1.97 -10.02
N GLN A 117 10.75 -2.15 -11.06
CA GLN A 117 9.50 -1.42 -11.21
C GLN A 117 8.42 -2.13 -10.41
N LEU A 118 7.79 -1.40 -9.50
CA LEU A 118 6.63 -1.87 -8.76
C LEU A 118 5.39 -1.18 -9.33
N VAL A 119 4.38 -1.98 -9.71
CA VAL A 119 3.06 -1.50 -10.10
C VAL A 119 2.07 -1.98 -9.07
N LEU A 120 1.45 -1.04 -8.36
CA LEU A 120 0.37 -1.31 -7.42
C LEU A 120 -0.95 -0.96 -8.09
N THR A 121 -1.90 -1.90 -8.06
CA THR A 121 -3.25 -1.68 -8.57
C THR A 121 -4.25 -1.98 -7.45
N HIS A 122 -5.09 -1.03 -7.10
CA HIS A 122 -6.17 -1.23 -6.12
C HIS A 122 -7.50 -1.08 -6.83
N ARG A 123 -8.35 -2.09 -6.71
CA ARG A 123 -9.71 -2.12 -7.24
C ARG A 123 -10.69 -2.12 -6.09
N ALA A 124 -11.63 -1.18 -6.13
CA ALA A 124 -12.68 -1.06 -5.12
C ALA A 124 -14.05 -1.30 -5.75
N ARG A 125 -14.91 -1.98 -5.02
CA ARG A 125 -16.30 -2.27 -5.39
C ARG A 125 -17.21 -1.90 -4.23
N GLY A 126 -18.52 -1.99 -4.43
CA GLY A 126 -19.50 -1.93 -3.37
C GLY A 126 -19.25 -0.83 -2.34
N LYS A 127 -19.12 -1.23 -1.10
CA LYS A 127 -18.90 -0.31 0.03
C LYS A 127 -17.61 0.46 -0.04
N ASP A 128 -16.57 -0.13 -0.64
CA ASP A 128 -15.23 0.49 -0.70
C ASP A 128 -15.11 1.52 -1.82
N LEU A 129 -15.95 1.43 -2.84
CA LEU A 129 -15.86 2.28 -4.03
C LEU A 129 -15.83 3.79 -3.72
N PRO A 130 -16.69 4.32 -2.82
CA PRO A 130 -16.66 5.76 -2.50
C PRO A 130 -15.33 6.22 -1.86
N PHE A 131 -14.55 5.30 -1.32
CA PHE A 131 -13.32 5.61 -0.58
C PHE A 131 -12.05 5.38 -1.40
N LEU A 132 -12.16 5.12 -2.71
CA LEU A 132 -11.00 4.80 -3.55
C LEU A 132 -9.88 5.85 -3.49
N HIS A 133 -10.23 7.13 -3.43
CA HIS A 133 -9.24 8.20 -3.28
C HIS A 133 -8.49 8.12 -1.94
N GLY A 134 -9.17 7.68 -0.89
CA GLY A 134 -8.55 7.44 0.42
C GLY A 134 -7.56 6.28 0.37
N TYR A 135 -7.91 5.18 -0.28
CA TYR A 135 -6.98 4.07 -0.50
C TYR A 135 -5.78 4.51 -1.33
N ALA A 136 -6.00 5.30 -2.37
CA ALA A 136 -4.92 5.84 -3.20
C ALA A 136 -3.93 6.67 -2.38
N SER A 137 -4.43 7.57 -1.53
CA SER A 137 -3.58 8.40 -0.67
C SER A 137 -2.84 7.56 0.36
N GLY A 138 -3.48 6.55 0.92
CA GLY A 138 -2.86 5.60 1.84
C GLY A 138 -1.72 4.84 1.18
N TRP A 139 -1.96 4.26 0.01
CA TRP A 139 -0.93 3.53 -0.72
C TRP A 139 0.25 4.41 -1.11
N HIS A 140 0.00 5.61 -1.61
CA HIS A 140 1.06 6.55 -1.97
C HIS A 140 1.95 6.87 -0.75
N THR A 141 1.33 7.13 0.39
CA THR A 141 2.05 7.43 1.63
C THR A 141 2.86 6.22 2.11
N HIS A 142 2.25 5.02 2.10
CA HIS A 142 2.95 3.80 2.49
C HIS A 142 4.09 3.45 1.53
N LEU A 143 3.92 3.64 0.23
CA LEU A 143 4.99 3.39 -0.74
C LEU A 143 6.17 4.34 -0.53
N ALA A 144 5.94 5.58 -0.10
CA ALA A 144 7.02 6.49 0.28
C ALA A 144 7.83 5.96 1.47
N GLN A 145 7.17 5.30 2.43
CA GLN A 145 7.84 4.62 3.53
C GLN A 145 8.67 3.43 3.04
N LEU A 146 8.12 2.64 2.12
CA LEU A 146 8.84 1.51 1.52
C LEU A 146 10.10 1.96 0.80
N ILE A 147 10.00 3.01 0.00
CA ILE A 147 11.14 3.58 -0.73
C ILE A 147 12.23 4.01 0.27
N ALA A 148 11.87 4.74 1.32
CA ALA A 148 12.81 5.15 2.35
C ALA A 148 13.51 3.96 3.01
N GLN A 149 12.79 2.89 3.30
CA GLN A 149 13.35 1.66 3.87
C GLN A 149 14.36 1.01 2.92
N LEU A 150 14.00 0.87 1.65
CA LEU A 150 14.86 0.21 0.66
C LEU A 150 16.09 1.05 0.31
N GLU A 151 15.95 2.36 0.29
CA GLU A 151 17.06 3.29 0.00
C GLU A 151 17.92 3.62 1.22
N GLY A 152 17.45 3.32 2.43
CA GLY A 152 18.13 3.67 3.66
C GLY A 152 18.11 5.17 3.94
N THR A 153 17.07 5.87 3.49
CA THR A 153 16.89 7.31 3.69
C THR A 153 15.93 7.59 4.85
N PRO A 154 15.93 8.82 5.40
CA PRO A 154 14.98 9.18 6.45
C PRO A 154 13.54 9.01 6.00
N ARG A 155 12.68 8.56 6.92
CA ARG A 155 11.25 8.41 6.66
C ARG A 155 10.59 9.77 6.47
N PRO A 156 9.76 9.94 5.42
CA PRO A 156 8.91 11.12 5.36
C PRO A 156 7.85 11.07 6.47
N PRO A 157 7.41 12.22 7.01
CA PRO A 157 6.32 12.24 7.98
C PRO A 157 5.05 11.61 7.39
N PHE A 158 4.47 10.64 8.10
CA PHE A 158 3.34 9.87 7.57
C PHE A 158 2.05 10.67 7.51
N TRP A 159 1.56 11.12 8.67
CA TRP A 159 0.24 11.76 8.74
C TRP A 159 0.13 13.09 8.00
N PRO A 160 1.15 13.99 8.06
CA PRO A 160 1.12 15.20 7.23
C PRO A 160 1.09 14.90 5.73
N MET A 161 1.87 13.93 5.28
CA MET A 161 1.88 13.51 3.88
C MET A 161 0.53 12.91 3.46
N HIS A 162 -0.01 12.03 4.30
CA HIS A 162 -1.31 11.40 4.07
C HIS A 162 -2.42 12.43 3.92
N ALA A 163 -2.48 13.44 4.80
CA ALA A 163 -3.50 14.48 4.75
C ALA A 163 -3.42 15.30 3.45
N LYS A 164 -2.21 15.68 3.05
CA LYS A 164 -1.98 16.42 1.80
C LYS A 164 -2.40 15.59 0.59
N LEU A 165 -1.97 14.34 0.53
CA LEU A 165 -2.28 13.45 -0.59
C LEU A 165 -3.76 13.11 -0.68
N LYS A 166 -4.45 13.01 0.44
CA LYS A 166 -5.89 12.75 0.44
C LYS A 166 -6.64 13.84 -0.33
N ALA A 167 -6.31 15.10 -0.06
CA ALA A 167 -6.92 16.23 -0.77
C ALA A 167 -6.56 16.21 -2.28
N GLU A 168 -5.32 15.88 -2.61
CA GLU A 168 -4.89 15.78 -4.01
C GLU A 168 -5.63 14.66 -4.76
N TYR A 169 -5.75 13.48 -4.18
CA TYR A 169 -6.44 12.35 -4.79
C TYR A 169 -7.95 12.56 -4.92
N GLU A 170 -8.56 13.29 -3.99
CA GLU A 170 -9.96 13.70 -4.14
C GLU A 170 -10.16 14.51 -5.43
N LYS A 171 -9.29 15.47 -5.69
CA LYS A 171 -9.33 16.29 -6.90
C LYS A 171 -9.05 15.49 -8.16
N LEU A 172 -8.04 14.63 -8.12
CA LEU A 172 -7.70 13.78 -9.25
C LEU A 172 -8.83 12.84 -9.62
N ARG A 173 -9.51 12.28 -8.64
CA ARG A 173 -10.66 11.40 -8.88
C ARG A 173 -11.84 12.16 -9.47
N ALA A 174 -12.12 13.35 -8.98
CA ALA A 174 -13.22 14.18 -9.47
C ALA A 174 -13.03 14.58 -10.95
N SER A 175 -11.77 14.72 -11.41
CA SER A 175 -11.43 15.07 -12.78
C SER A 175 -11.12 13.86 -13.67
N ALA A 176 -11.15 12.63 -13.13
CA ALA A 176 -10.86 11.43 -13.89
C ALA A 176 -12.02 11.03 -14.81
N PRO A 177 -11.73 10.28 -15.92
CA PRO A 177 -12.79 9.74 -16.77
C PRO A 177 -13.78 8.89 -15.97
N GLN A 178 -15.07 9.02 -16.27
CA GLN A 178 -16.16 8.31 -15.60
C GLN A 178 -16.54 6.97 -16.29
N SER A 179 -15.82 6.62 -17.35
CA SER A 179 -16.07 5.39 -18.10
C SER A 179 -14.79 4.62 -18.42
#